data_f78133d17e7c99ac0c1ee4555e989653
#
_entry.id   f78133d17e7c99ac0c1ee4555e989653
#
_cell.length_a   1.000
_cell.length_b   1.000
_cell.length_c   1.000
_cell.angle_alpha   90.00
_cell.angle_beta   90.00
_cell.angle_gamma   90.00
#
_symmetry.space_group_name_H-M   'P 1'
#
loop_
_entity.id
_entity.type
_entity.pdbx_description
1 polymer ?
#
loop_
_entity_poly.entity_id
_entity_poly.type
_entity_poly.pdbx_seq_one_letter_code
_entity_poly.pdbx_strand_id
1 'polypeptide(L)'
;MLQRIRNCFGIENNNNLSNTVKLDETYVGGKNKNRHASKKVESSQGRSAKDKTPVFGMVERKGKLNAKVVSDTSCETLTKETVKYVKDALICTDEWWGYNSIKKLFKHSIVNHKCKEYVRDNIYTNTIEGFWSLLKRGIIGIYHFTSKQHLQRYVDEFVFRYNSRNYSE
;
A
#
# COMPACT_ATOMS: atom_id res chain seq x y z
N MET A 1 9.16 20.62 13.53
CA MET A 1 10.43 20.00 13.13
C MET A 1 10.26 18.61 12.50
N LEU A 2 9.68 17.62 13.16
CA LEU A 2 9.51 16.25 12.65
C LEU A 2 8.83 16.14 11.28
N GLN A 3 7.82 16.95 10.97
CA GLN A 3 7.14 16.92 9.66
C GLN A 3 8.05 17.41 8.51
N ARG A 4 9.02 18.27 8.78
CA ARG A 4 10.02 18.69 7.80
C ARG A 4 10.99 17.55 7.46
N ILE A 5 11.43 16.80 8.47
CA ILE A 5 12.27 15.61 8.28
C ILE A 5 11.54 14.56 7.45
N ARG A 6 10.25 14.32 7.73
CA ARG A 6 9.45 13.35 6.96
C ARG A 6 9.32 13.70 5.48
N ASN A 7 9.35 14.98 5.11
CA ASN A 7 9.33 15.37 3.70
C ASN A 7 10.55 14.86 2.91
N CYS A 8 11.69 14.66 3.57
CA CYS A 8 12.90 14.15 2.92
C CYS A 8 12.79 12.67 2.53
N PHE A 9 11.95 11.90 3.20
CA PHE A 9 11.79 10.46 2.92
C PHE A 9 11.04 10.15 1.63
N GLY A 10 10.30 11.11 1.09
CA GLY A 10 9.53 10.94 -0.16
C GLY A 10 10.38 10.61 -1.38
N ILE A 11 11.67 10.90 -1.35
CA ILE A 11 12.62 10.58 -2.42
C ILE A 11 12.67 9.07 -2.65
N GLU A 12 12.74 8.28 -1.58
CA GLU A 12 12.80 6.82 -1.64
C GLU A 12 11.45 6.14 -1.98
N ASN A 13 10.40 6.92 -2.20
CA ASN A 13 9.07 6.44 -2.55
C ASN A 13 8.70 6.72 -4.02
N ASN A 14 9.69 6.82 -4.90
CA ASN A 14 9.49 7.08 -6.33
C ASN A 14 10.37 6.17 -7.20
N ASN A 15 10.57 4.92 -6.78
CA ASN A 15 11.41 3.97 -7.48
C ASN A 15 10.71 3.46 -8.74
N ASN A 16 11.46 3.21 -9.82
CA ASN A 16 10.99 2.40 -10.93
C ASN A 16 11.06 0.92 -10.49
N LEU A 17 9.96 0.20 -10.63
CA LEU A 17 9.83 -1.19 -10.27
C LEU A 17 9.74 -2.04 -11.53
N SER A 18 10.40 -3.19 -11.54
CA SER A 18 10.50 -4.10 -12.68
C SER A 18 10.36 -5.56 -12.24
N ASN A 19 10.61 -6.51 -13.15
CA ASN A 19 10.59 -7.95 -12.90
C ASN A 19 9.23 -8.47 -12.41
N THR A 20 9.09 -8.79 -11.14
CA THR A 20 7.84 -9.25 -10.54
C THR A 20 7.40 -8.24 -9.48
N VAL A 21 6.27 -7.59 -9.71
CA VAL A 21 5.74 -6.55 -8.83
C VAL A 21 4.39 -6.99 -8.26
N LYS A 22 4.28 -7.01 -6.94
CA LYS A 22 3.03 -7.23 -6.26
C LYS A 22 2.34 -5.91 -5.96
N LEU A 23 1.05 -5.85 -6.27
CA LEU A 23 0.17 -4.73 -5.94
C LEU A 23 -0.81 -5.16 -4.86
N ASP A 24 -1.08 -4.25 -3.93
CA ASP A 24 -2.08 -4.42 -2.89
C ASP A 24 -2.49 -3.06 -2.31
N GLU A 25 -3.68 -2.97 -1.74
CA GLU A 25 -4.13 -1.77 -1.07
C GLU A 25 -4.45 -2.02 0.40
N THR A 26 -4.27 -0.99 1.20
CA THR A 26 -4.69 -0.98 2.60
C THR A 26 -5.42 0.30 2.95
N TYR A 27 -6.18 0.25 4.04
CA TYR A 27 -6.95 1.39 4.51
C TYR A 27 -6.46 1.81 5.89
N VAL A 28 -6.06 3.08 5.99
CA VAL A 28 -5.56 3.70 7.22
C VAL A 28 -6.61 4.65 7.79
N GLY A 29 -6.94 4.45 9.06
CA GLY A 29 -7.92 5.26 9.80
C GLY A 29 -8.31 4.61 11.11
N GLY A 30 -8.94 5.38 11.99
CA GLY A 30 -9.41 4.88 13.28
C GLY A 30 -10.58 3.90 13.13
N LYS A 31 -10.73 3.00 14.11
CA LYS A 31 -11.89 2.11 14.18
C LYS A 31 -13.13 2.94 14.54
N ASN A 32 -14.18 2.89 13.72
CA ASN A 32 -15.42 3.62 13.95
C ASN A 32 -16.05 3.32 15.32
N LYS A 33 -15.89 2.09 15.82
CA LYS A 33 -16.38 1.69 17.15
C LYS A 33 -15.75 2.50 18.31
N ASN A 34 -14.56 3.02 18.11
CA ASN A 34 -13.81 3.78 19.12
C ASN A 34 -14.11 5.29 19.04
N ARG A 35 -14.96 5.73 18.12
CA ARG A 35 -15.34 7.14 17.99
C ARG A 35 -16.46 7.50 18.95
N HIS A 36 -16.47 8.76 19.37
CA HIS A 36 -17.61 9.33 20.09
C HIS A 36 -18.91 9.17 19.28
N ALA A 37 -20.04 8.96 19.91
CA ALA A 37 -21.32 8.68 19.25
C ALA A 37 -21.65 9.71 18.15
N SER A 38 -21.43 11.00 18.41
CA SER A 38 -21.66 12.12 17.46
C SER A 38 -20.72 12.13 16.25
N LYS A 39 -19.63 11.35 16.26
CA LYS A 39 -18.62 11.27 15.20
C LYS A 39 -18.59 9.91 14.51
N LYS A 40 -19.53 9.02 14.86
CA LYS A 40 -19.64 7.73 14.18
C LYS A 40 -20.17 7.91 12.77
N VAL A 41 -19.58 7.19 11.82
CA VAL A 41 -19.98 7.17 10.41
C VAL A 41 -20.74 5.89 10.15
N GLU A 42 -21.96 5.99 9.65
CA GLU A 42 -22.79 4.85 9.30
C GLU A 42 -22.17 4.05 8.14
N SER A 43 -22.33 2.72 8.18
CA SER A 43 -21.82 1.79 7.16
C SER A 43 -20.30 1.88 6.93
N SER A 44 -19.53 2.25 7.95
CA SER A 44 -18.08 2.34 7.93
C SER A 44 -17.45 1.04 8.46
N GLN A 45 -17.46 -0.03 7.66
CA GLN A 45 -16.82 -1.30 7.99
C GLN A 45 -15.79 -1.70 6.91
N GLY A 46 -14.80 -2.50 7.30
CA GLY A 46 -13.82 -3.09 6.39
C GLY A 46 -13.08 -2.07 5.52
N ARG A 47 -13.24 -2.18 4.21
CA ARG A 47 -12.62 -1.35 3.16
C ARG A 47 -13.38 -0.04 2.87
N SER A 48 -14.18 0.46 3.81
CA SER A 48 -14.94 1.70 3.60
C SER A 48 -14.00 2.91 3.52
N ALA A 49 -14.04 3.64 2.40
CA ALA A 49 -13.32 4.90 2.22
C ALA A 49 -13.98 6.09 2.91
N LYS A 50 -15.18 5.92 3.51
CA LYS A 50 -15.90 7.00 4.17
C LYS A 50 -15.15 7.61 5.35
N ASP A 51 -14.41 6.77 6.09
CA ASP A 51 -13.69 7.18 7.30
C ASP A 51 -12.23 6.74 7.32
N LYS A 52 -11.78 6.04 6.29
CA LYS A 52 -10.39 5.59 6.14
C LYS A 52 -9.80 6.13 4.86
N THR A 53 -8.51 6.28 4.85
CA THR A 53 -7.76 6.74 3.68
C THR A 53 -7.08 5.54 3.03
N PRO A 54 -7.34 5.28 1.75
CA PRO A 54 -6.69 4.19 1.05
C PRO A 54 -5.21 4.51 0.78
N VAL A 55 -4.38 3.51 0.93
CA VAL A 55 -2.95 3.54 0.58
C VAL A 55 -2.69 2.39 -0.37
N PHE A 56 -2.20 2.70 -1.55
CA PHE A 56 -1.85 1.73 -2.59
C PHE A 56 -0.35 1.42 -2.53
N GLY A 57 0.01 0.16 -2.53
CA GLY A 57 1.38 -0.32 -2.45
C GLY A 57 1.79 -1.15 -3.64
N MET A 58 3.04 -0.98 -4.03
CA MET A 58 3.69 -1.69 -5.12
C MET A 58 5.04 -2.16 -4.61
N VAL A 59 5.28 -3.47 -4.57
CA VAL A 59 6.55 -4.03 -4.09
C VAL A 59 7.16 -4.92 -5.16
N GLU A 60 8.39 -4.62 -5.53
CA GLU A 60 9.21 -5.48 -6.37
C GLU A 60 9.75 -6.64 -5.54
N ARG A 61 9.72 -7.83 -6.11
CA ARG A 61 10.25 -9.03 -5.46
C ARG A 61 11.74 -8.89 -5.16
N LYS A 62 12.13 -9.02 -3.89
CA LYS A 62 13.49 -8.80 -3.38
C LYS A 62 14.06 -7.39 -3.66
N GLY A 63 13.22 -6.47 -4.08
CA GLY A 63 13.59 -5.12 -4.47
C GLY A 63 12.99 -4.02 -3.59
N LYS A 64 12.71 -2.91 -4.22
CA LYS A 64 12.16 -1.70 -3.61
C LYS A 64 10.64 -1.76 -3.49
N LEU A 65 10.12 -0.90 -2.66
CA LEU A 65 8.69 -0.71 -2.43
C LEU A 65 8.32 0.76 -2.66
N ASN A 66 7.19 0.98 -3.30
CA ASN A 66 6.51 2.28 -3.33
C ASN A 66 5.13 2.14 -2.68
N ALA A 67 4.71 3.17 -1.95
CA ALA A 67 3.36 3.22 -1.38
C ALA A 67 2.82 4.65 -1.44
N LYS A 68 1.60 4.80 -1.96
CA LYS A 68 0.97 6.11 -2.21
C LYS A 68 -0.40 6.19 -1.57
N VAL A 69 -0.66 7.29 -0.91
CA VAL A 69 -2.02 7.66 -0.50
C VAL A 69 -2.79 8.04 -1.77
N VAL A 70 -3.89 7.37 -2.00
CA VAL A 70 -4.74 7.58 -3.19
C VAL A 70 -6.11 8.13 -2.78
N SER A 71 -6.79 8.79 -3.71
CA SER A 71 -8.14 9.34 -3.47
C SER A 71 -9.17 8.24 -3.25
N ASP A 72 -9.04 7.20 -4.05
CA ASP A 72 -9.93 6.05 -4.11
C ASP A 72 -9.17 4.82 -4.64
N THR A 73 -9.86 3.70 -4.67
CA THR A 73 -9.31 2.43 -5.18
C THR A 73 -9.99 2.01 -6.48
N SER A 74 -10.42 2.99 -7.29
CA SER A 74 -10.97 2.74 -8.62
C SER A 74 -9.91 2.15 -9.55
N CYS A 75 -10.38 1.43 -10.55
CA CYS A 75 -9.52 0.81 -11.56
C CYS A 75 -8.64 1.85 -12.27
N GLU A 76 -9.18 3.05 -12.52
CA GLU A 76 -8.47 4.16 -13.16
C GLU A 76 -7.32 4.68 -12.28
N THR A 77 -7.62 5.00 -11.01
CA THR A 77 -6.63 5.49 -10.04
C THR A 77 -5.48 4.52 -9.86
N LEU A 78 -5.78 3.23 -9.64
CA LEU A 78 -4.76 2.21 -9.43
C LEU A 78 -3.92 1.96 -10.69
N THR A 79 -4.55 1.97 -11.87
CA THR A 79 -3.84 1.81 -13.15
C THR A 79 -2.90 2.97 -13.40
N LYS A 80 -3.34 4.21 -13.17
CA LYS A 80 -2.51 5.42 -13.32
C LYS A 80 -1.27 5.36 -12.43
N GLU A 81 -1.42 5.01 -11.16
CA GLU A 81 -0.28 4.89 -10.25
C GLU A 81 0.64 3.72 -10.65
N THR A 82 0.08 2.59 -11.11
CA THR A 82 0.88 1.46 -11.56
C THR A 82 1.74 1.82 -12.77
N VAL A 83 1.16 2.40 -13.82
CA VAL A 83 1.89 2.78 -15.05
C VAL A 83 3.00 3.78 -14.77
N LYS A 84 2.82 4.64 -13.77
CA LYS A 84 3.82 5.65 -13.39
C LYS A 84 5.10 5.04 -12.82
N TYR A 85 4.99 3.95 -12.07
CA TYR A 85 6.12 3.39 -11.31
C TYR A 85 6.56 2.00 -11.76
N VAL A 86 5.74 1.27 -12.51
CA VAL A 86 6.04 -0.10 -12.93
C VAL A 86 6.35 -0.15 -14.42
N LYS A 87 7.48 -0.78 -14.79
CA LYS A 87 7.92 -0.95 -16.19
C LYS A 87 8.31 -2.40 -16.42
N ASP A 88 7.86 -2.97 -17.54
CA ASP A 88 8.22 -4.33 -18.00
C ASP A 88 8.18 -5.39 -16.89
N ALA A 89 7.08 -5.44 -16.15
CA ALA A 89 6.95 -6.33 -15.01
C ALA A 89 5.82 -7.35 -15.19
N LEU A 90 6.01 -8.51 -14.54
CA LEU A 90 4.91 -9.41 -14.23
C LEU A 90 4.19 -8.87 -12.99
N ILE A 91 2.95 -8.46 -13.13
CA ILE A 91 2.15 -7.96 -12.03
C ILE A 91 1.39 -9.10 -11.33
N CYS A 92 1.48 -9.12 -10.01
CA CYS A 92 0.76 -10.06 -9.15
C CYS A 92 -0.23 -9.29 -8.28
N THR A 93 -1.51 -9.68 -8.31
CA THR A 93 -2.57 -9.08 -7.48
C THR A 93 -3.43 -10.17 -6.85
N ASP A 94 -4.32 -9.77 -5.93
CA ASP A 94 -5.44 -10.60 -5.54
C ASP A 94 -6.55 -10.62 -6.64
N GLU A 95 -7.65 -11.31 -6.37
CA GLU A 95 -8.79 -11.47 -7.30
C GLU A 95 -9.66 -10.21 -7.42
N TRP A 96 -9.29 -9.10 -6.80
CA TRP A 96 -10.17 -7.93 -6.78
C TRP A 96 -10.33 -7.27 -8.16
N TRP A 97 -11.56 -6.92 -8.51
CA TRP A 97 -11.93 -6.34 -9.80
C TRP A 97 -11.24 -4.99 -10.14
N GLY A 98 -10.81 -4.24 -9.13
CA GLY A 98 -10.07 -2.97 -9.30
C GLY A 98 -8.79 -3.08 -10.14
N TYR A 99 -8.30 -4.30 -10.38
CA TYR A 99 -7.11 -4.56 -11.19
C TYR A 99 -7.39 -4.95 -12.65
N ASN A 100 -8.65 -4.92 -13.11
CA ASN A 100 -9.02 -5.41 -14.45
C ASN A 100 -8.36 -4.63 -15.61
N SER A 101 -8.14 -3.32 -15.48
CA SER A 101 -7.46 -2.55 -16.53
C SER A 101 -5.96 -2.84 -16.59
N ILE A 102 -5.34 -3.19 -15.49
CA ILE A 102 -3.92 -3.53 -15.40
C ILE A 102 -3.61 -4.79 -16.21
N LYS A 103 -4.53 -5.76 -16.25
CA LYS A 103 -4.42 -6.99 -17.04
C LYS A 103 -4.24 -6.74 -18.56
N LYS A 104 -4.71 -5.60 -19.05
CA LYS A 104 -4.59 -5.24 -20.47
C LYS A 104 -3.24 -4.61 -20.82
N LEU A 105 -2.54 -4.06 -19.81
CA LEU A 105 -1.32 -3.29 -20.00
C LEU A 105 -0.05 -4.06 -19.62
N PHE A 106 -0.17 -5.03 -18.73
CA PHE A 106 0.96 -5.78 -18.20
C PHE A 106 0.70 -7.29 -18.24
N LYS A 107 1.76 -8.08 -18.27
CA LYS A 107 1.66 -9.50 -17.92
C LYS A 107 1.14 -9.61 -16.49
N HIS A 108 0.07 -10.37 -16.28
CA HIS A 108 -0.65 -10.39 -15.02
C HIS A 108 -0.84 -11.82 -14.51
N SER A 109 -0.57 -12.03 -13.23
CA SER A 109 -0.84 -13.25 -12.50
C SER A 109 -1.74 -12.97 -11.29
N ILE A 110 -2.77 -13.78 -11.10
CA ILE A 110 -3.69 -13.67 -9.97
C ILE A 110 -3.34 -14.73 -8.95
N VAL A 111 -3.15 -14.31 -7.69
CA VAL A 111 -2.96 -15.21 -6.56
C VAL A 111 -4.29 -15.41 -5.84
N ASN A 112 -4.79 -16.65 -5.83
CA ASN A 112 -6.06 -16.99 -5.22
C ASN A 112 -5.87 -17.34 -3.73
N HIS A 113 -6.16 -16.39 -2.84
CA HIS A 113 -6.08 -16.59 -1.38
C HIS A 113 -7.11 -17.61 -0.83
N LYS A 114 -8.23 -17.82 -1.53
CA LYS A 114 -9.30 -18.74 -1.09
C LYS A 114 -8.88 -20.20 -1.16
N CYS A 115 -7.96 -20.53 -2.07
CA CYS A 115 -7.43 -21.89 -2.25
C CYS A 115 -6.23 -22.20 -1.35
N LYS A 116 -5.91 -21.33 -0.36
CA LYS A 116 -4.67 -21.42 0.46
C LYS A 116 -3.39 -21.49 -0.39
N GLU A 117 -3.46 -21.07 -1.64
CA GLU A 117 -2.29 -20.88 -2.50
C GLU A 117 -1.51 -19.64 -2.04
N TYR A 118 -0.68 -19.81 -1.00
CA TYR A 118 0.24 -18.75 -0.56
C TYR A 118 1.48 -18.67 -1.48
N VAL A 119 1.65 -19.67 -2.35
CA VAL A 119 2.80 -19.79 -3.24
C VAL A 119 2.36 -20.46 -4.55
N ARG A 120 2.31 -19.71 -5.63
CA ARG A 120 2.29 -20.24 -6.99
C ARG A 120 3.57 -19.83 -7.67
N ASP A 121 4.38 -20.78 -8.09
CA ASP A 121 5.65 -20.56 -8.80
C ASP A 121 6.59 -19.54 -8.10
N ASN A 122 6.73 -19.64 -6.76
CA ASN A 122 7.53 -18.71 -5.96
C ASN A 122 6.94 -17.29 -5.79
N ILE A 123 5.65 -17.04 -6.00
CA ILE A 123 4.99 -15.75 -5.75
C ILE A 123 4.53 -15.70 -4.29
N TYR A 124 5.26 -14.96 -3.45
CA TYR A 124 4.93 -14.79 -2.01
C TYR A 124 4.08 -13.54 -1.82
N THR A 125 2.90 -13.68 -1.19
CA THR A 125 2.02 -12.54 -0.84
C THR A 125 2.48 -11.82 0.43
N ASN A 126 3.26 -12.47 1.27
CA ASN A 126 3.56 -12.03 2.63
C ASN A 126 4.38 -10.73 2.74
N THR A 127 5.12 -10.32 1.70
CA THR A 127 6.01 -9.16 1.77
C THR A 127 5.25 -7.85 1.94
N ILE A 128 4.23 -7.61 1.11
CA ILE A 128 3.46 -6.37 1.18
C ILE A 128 2.53 -6.36 2.41
N GLU A 129 1.99 -7.52 2.79
CA GLU A 129 1.19 -7.67 4.00
C GLU A 129 2.03 -7.40 5.27
N GLY A 130 3.29 -7.86 5.29
CA GLY A 130 4.25 -7.53 6.34
C GLY A 130 4.51 -6.03 6.44
N PHE A 131 4.67 -5.35 5.30
CA PHE A 131 4.82 -3.89 5.26
C PHE A 131 3.57 -3.17 5.81
N TRP A 132 2.36 -3.61 5.43
CA TRP A 132 1.13 -3.05 5.99
C TRP A 132 1.00 -3.25 7.50
N SER A 133 1.44 -4.38 7.99
CA SER A 133 1.47 -4.66 9.43
C SER A 133 2.40 -3.71 10.17
N LEU A 134 3.60 -3.44 9.63
CA LEU A 134 4.54 -2.48 10.19
C LEU A 134 3.97 -1.05 10.17
N LEU A 135 3.45 -0.60 9.04
CA LEU A 135 2.83 0.72 8.89
C LEU A 135 1.70 0.92 9.90
N LYS A 136 0.75 -0.04 9.98
CA LYS A 136 -0.39 0.07 10.90
C LYS A 136 0.03 0.03 12.36
N ARG A 137 0.98 -0.82 12.74
CA ARG A 137 1.53 -0.84 14.11
C ARG A 137 2.22 0.46 14.46
N GLY A 138 2.99 1.04 13.54
CA GLY A 138 3.64 2.33 13.76
C GLY A 138 2.61 3.47 13.91
N ILE A 139 1.59 3.52 13.06
CA ILE A 139 0.54 4.55 13.17
C ILE A 139 -0.23 4.40 14.48
N ILE A 140 -0.62 3.19 14.88
CA ILE A 140 -1.43 2.98 16.10
C ILE A 140 -0.57 3.06 17.37
N GLY A 141 0.61 2.43 17.38
CA GLY A 141 1.41 2.26 18.59
C GLY A 141 2.36 3.43 18.88
N ILE A 142 2.85 4.14 17.83
CA ILE A 142 3.83 5.21 17.99
C ILE A 142 3.19 6.58 17.80
N TYR A 143 2.45 6.75 16.70
CA TYR A 143 1.89 8.07 16.35
C TYR A 143 0.46 8.27 16.86
N HIS A 144 -0.22 7.19 17.27
CA HIS A 144 -1.61 7.12 17.75
C HIS A 144 -2.65 7.61 16.71
N PHE A 145 -2.37 8.69 16.01
CA PHE A 145 -3.24 9.30 15.00
C PHE A 145 -2.44 10.01 13.91
N THR A 146 -2.92 9.93 12.68
CA THR A 146 -2.41 10.71 11.54
C THR A 146 -3.57 11.36 10.82
N SER A 147 -3.47 12.65 10.50
CA SER A 147 -4.46 13.29 9.64
C SER A 147 -4.33 12.83 8.19
N LYS A 148 -5.41 12.86 7.43
CA LYS A 148 -5.39 12.53 5.99
C LYS A 148 -4.35 13.37 5.22
N GLN A 149 -4.25 14.64 5.53
CA GLN A 149 -3.31 15.58 4.90
C GLN A 149 -1.85 15.21 5.08
N HIS A 150 -1.50 14.59 6.19
CA HIS A 150 -0.12 14.26 6.52
C HIS A 150 0.21 12.77 6.36
N LEU A 151 -0.78 11.94 6.05
CA LEU A 151 -0.61 10.49 6.00
C LEU A 151 0.51 10.06 5.04
N GLN A 152 0.62 10.70 3.86
CA GLN A 152 1.67 10.38 2.89
C GLN A 152 3.07 10.48 3.51
N ARG A 153 3.35 11.47 4.33
CA ARG A 153 4.66 11.65 4.97
C ARG A 153 5.02 10.50 5.93
N TYR A 154 4.02 9.93 6.59
CA TYR A 154 4.22 8.74 7.43
C TYR A 154 4.43 7.50 6.56
N VAL A 155 3.68 7.36 5.49
CA VAL A 155 3.89 6.28 4.51
C VAL A 155 5.30 6.36 3.94
N ASP A 156 5.77 7.55 3.55
CA ASP A 156 7.11 7.79 3.01
C ASP A 156 8.22 7.38 4.01
N GLU A 157 8.03 7.68 5.31
CA GLU A 157 8.96 7.25 6.35
C GLU A 157 9.07 5.72 6.43
N PHE A 158 7.94 5.00 6.38
CA PHE A 158 7.96 3.53 6.43
C PHE A 158 8.51 2.92 5.14
N VAL A 159 8.24 3.52 3.98
CA VAL A 159 8.84 3.13 2.70
C VAL A 159 10.34 3.31 2.73
N PHE A 160 10.84 4.45 3.21
CA PHE A 160 12.26 4.70 3.39
C PHE A 160 12.92 3.61 4.25
N ARG A 161 12.37 3.33 5.44
CA ARG A 161 12.87 2.28 6.34
C ARG A 161 12.88 0.90 5.66
N TYR A 162 11.83 0.56 4.91
CA TYR A 162 11.77 -0.69 4.17
C TYR A 162 12.84 -0.75 3.08
N ASN A 163 13.00 0.30 2.30
CA ASN A 163 13.93 0.36 1.18
C ASN A 163 15.40 0.43 1.62
N SER A 164 15.65 0.93 2.84
CA SER A 164 17.00 1.05 3.43
C SER A 164 17.42 -0.17 4.26
N ARG A 165 16.57 -1.19 4.42
CA ARG A 165 16.82 -2.34 5.31
C ARG A 165 18.07 -3.17 5.00
N ASN A 166 18.59 -3.08 3.78
CA ASN A 166 19.75 -3.83 3.33
C ASN A 166 21.02 -2.97 3.23
N TYR A 167 20.98 -1.70 3.60
CA TYR A 167 22.20 -0.92 3.72
C TYR A 167 22.91 -1.37 5.00
N SER A 168 24.08 -2.02 4.85
CA SER A 168 25.03 -2.19 5.95
C SER A 168 25.59 -0.84 6.32
N GLU A 169 25.80 -0.61 7.60
CA GLU A 169 26.57 0.51 8.11
C GLU A 169 28.02 0.48 7.59
#